data_4716140862ac1aabe9bf300cc8496e7f
#
_entry.id   4716140862ac1aabe9bf300cc8496e7f
#
_cell.length_a   1.000
_cell.length_b   1.000
_cell.length_c   1.000
_cell.angle_alpha   90.00
_cell.angle_beta   90.00
_cell.angle_gamma   90.00
#
_symmetry.space_group_name_H-M   'P 1'
#
loop_
_entity.id
_entity.type
_entity.pdbx_description
1 polymer ?
#
loop_
_entity_poly.entity_id
_entity_poly.type
_entity_poly.pdbx_seq_one_letter_code
_entity_poly.pdbx_strand_id
1 'polypeptide(L)'
;MIKVWIDTDVGGDIDDALALLLAMSSKQLEIVGVSTVYENTLARARIAKTLLALGGKGDVPVYVGESTPLRATYVHTIPLDINRLPKTYEEDVFGNAVVEYNAVEALHKALNTYQEINHNVYT
;
A
#
# COMPACT_ATOMS: atom_id res chain seq x y z
N MET A 1 17.91 -11.35 5.06
CA MET A 1 16.53 -10.96 4.64
C MET A 1 16.60 -10.09 3.40
N ILE A 2 15.67 -10.29 2.52
CA ILE A 2 15.54 -9.50 1.31
C ILE A 2 14.64 -8.30 1.61
N LYS A 3 15.16 -7.10 1.42
CA LYS A 3 14.37 -5.87 1.58
C LYS A 3 13.48 -5.66 0.36
N VAL A 4 12.21 -5.40 0.59
CA VAL A 4 11.24 -5.19 -0.47
C VAL A 4 10.45 -3.90 -0.24
N TRP A 5 10.15 -3.21 -1.33
CA TRP A 5 9.18 -2.14 -1.39
C TRP A 5 7.99 -2.65 -2.19
N ILE A 6 6.78 -2.46 -1.67
CA ILE A 6 5.56 -2.93 -2.32
C ILE A 6 4.77 -1.72 -2.82
N ASP A 7 4.53 -1.67 -4.13
CA ASP A 7 3.63 -0.69 -4.74
C ASP A 7 2.35 -1.43 -5.14
N THR A 8 1.19 -0.95 -4.67
CA THR A 8 -0.04 -1.74 -4.72
C THR A 8 -1.27 -0.87 -4.92
N ASP A 9 -2.29 -1.44 -5.55
CA ASP A 9 -3.64 -0.87 -5.62
C ASP A 9 -4.64 -1.63 -4.72
N VAL A 10 -4.17 -2.08 -3.57
CA VAL A 10 -4.94 -2.83 -2.58
C VAL A 10 -6.27 -2.15 -2.25
N GLY A 11 -7.34 -2.94 -2.14
CA GLY A 11 -8.67 -2.45 -1.75
C GLY A 11 -9.74 -2.56 -2.82
N GLY A 12 -9.42 -3.10 -3.99
CA GLY A 12 -10.37 -3.51 -5.01
C GLY A 12 -10.61 -5.01 -4.92
N ASP A 13 -9.79 -5.77 -5.65
CA ASP A 13 -9.78 -7.22 -5.57
C ASP A 13 -8.96 -7.70 -4.36
N ILE A 14 -9.18 -8.93 -3.95
CA ILE A 14 -8.55 -9.49 -2.74
C ILE A 14 -7.09 -9.89 -2.92
N ASP A 15 -6.64 -10.06 -4.16
CA ASP A 15 -5.32 -10.59 -4.49
C ASP A 15 -4.17 -9.74 -3.94
N ASP A 16 -4.26 -8.42 -4.02
CA ASP A 16 -3.24 -7.53 -3.46
C ASP A 16 -3.18 -7.60 -1.93
N ALA A 17 -4.33 -7.73 -1.27
CA ALA A 17 -4.38 -7.94 0.18
C ALA A 17 -3.71 -9.25 0.57
N LEU A 18 -3.96 -10.33 -0.19
CA LEU A 18 -3.32 -11.63 0.02
C LEU A 18 -1.82 -11.56 -0.23
N ALA A 19 -1.38 -10.84 -1.27
CA ALA A 19 0.04 -10.64 -1.55
C ALA A 19 0.75 -9.91 -0.40
N LEU A 20 0.12 -8.88 0.14
CA LEU A 20 0.66 -8.14 1.29
C LEU A 20 0.75 -9.03 2.54
N LEU A 21 -0.29 -9.81 2.82
CA LEU A 21 -0.29 -10.76 3.93
C LEU A 21 0.79 -11.82 3.77
N LEU A 22 0.98 -12.34 2.56
CA LEU A 22 2.04 -13.30 2.26
C LEU A 22 3.43 -12.70 2.51
N ALA A 23 3.66 -11.47 2.04
CA ALA A 23 4.92 -10.76 2.28
C ALA A 23 5.19 -10.56 3.77
N MET A 24 4.16 -10.19 4.54
CA MET A 24 4.29 -10.03 6.00
C MET A 24 4.62 -11.34 6.71
N SER A 25 4.09 -12.46 6.24
CA SER A 25 4.31 -13.76 6.87
C SER A 25 5.64 -14.40 6.49
N SER A 26 6.31 -13.91 5.46
CA SER A 26 7.58 -14.46 5.02
C SER A 26 8.71 -14.07 5.97
N LYS A 27 9.46 -15.07 6.42
CA LYS A 27 10.66 -14.86 7.24
C LYS A 27 11.87 -14.40 6.42
N GLN A 28 11.78 -14.45 5.10
CA GLN A 28 12.85 -14.06 4.18
C GLN A 28 12.74 -12.64 3.68
N LEU A 29 11.57 -12.01 3.87
CA LEU A 29 11.29 -10.67 3.37
C LEU A 29 11.21 -9.66 4.52
N GLU A 30 11.78 -8.49 4.29
CA GLU A 30 11.62 -7.32 5.14
C GLU A 30 10.96 -6.22 4.33
N ILE A 31 9.72 -5.86 4.67
CA ILE A 31 9.00 -4.78 3.99
C ILE A 31 9.53 -3.45 4.53
N VAL A 32 10.19 -2.67 3.68
CA VAL A 32 10.77 -1.38 4.06
C VAL A 32 9.86 -0.20 3.77
N GLY A 33 8.86 -0.40 2.93
CA GLY A 33 7.84 0.60 2.64
C GLY A 33 6.76 0.06 1.72
N VAL A 34 5.61 0.71 1.76
CA VAL A 34 4.48 0.42 0.88
C VAL A 34 4.00 1.73 0.27
N SER A 35 3.73 1.74 -1.02
CA SER A 35 3.10 2.85 -1.71
C SER A 35 1.82 2.40 -2.40
N THR A 36 0.91 3.34 -2.60
CA THR A 36 -0.37 3.04 -3.24
C THR A 36 -0.55 3.83 -4.51
N VAL A 37 -1.23 3.22 -5.47
CA VAL A 37 -1.53 3.81 -6.77
C VAL A 37 -2.99 3.57 -7.13
N TYR A 38 -3.46 4.35 -8.07
CA TYR A 38 -4.73 4.20 -8.74
C TYR A 38 -5.96 4.65 -7.94
N GLU A 39 -6.70 5.57 -8.50
CA GLU A 39 -7.95 6.14 -7.98
C GLU A 39 -7.80 6.72 -6.56
N ASN A 40 -8.52 6.20 -5.59
CA ASN A 40 -8.46 6.69 -4.21
C ASN A 40 -7.25 6.12 -3.47
N THR A 41 -6.08 6.67 -3.73
CA THR A 41 -4.82 6.21 -3.16
C THR A 41 -4.73 6.40 -1.65
N LEU A 42 -5.41 7.41 -1.11
CA LEU A 42 -5.46 7.63 0.34
C LEU A 42 -6.21 6.49 1.05
N ALA A 43 -7.36 6.10 0.53
CA ALA A 43 -8.12 4.98 1.08
C ALA A 43 -7.32 3.67 0.98
N ARG A 44 -6.67 3.43 -0.15
CA ARG A 44 -5.81 2.26 -0.34
C ARG A 44 -4.65 2.24 0.65
N ALA A 45 -4.03 3.39 0.90
CA ALA A 45 -2.95 3.51 1.87
C ALA A 45 -3.43 3.20 3.29
N ARG A 46 -4.60 3.66 3.67
CA ARG A 46 -5.21 3.34 4.97
C ARG A 46 -5.52 1.85 5.11
N ILE A 47 -6.02 1.21 4.04
CA ILE A 47 -6.24 -0.24 4.01
C ILE A 47 -4.90 -0.98 4.20
N ALA A 48 -3.89 -0.62 3.43
CA ALA A 48 -2.56 -1.23 3.55
C ALA A 48 -1.99 -1.07 4.97
N LYS A 49 -2.06 0.13 5.52
CA LYS A 49 -1.56 0.41 6.88
C LYS A 49 -2.30 -0.42 7.94
N THR A 50 -3.60 -0.58 7.79
CA THR A 50 -4.41 -1.40 8.70
C THR A 50 -4.04 -2.86 8.61
N LEU A 51 -3.88 -3.40 7.41
CA LEU A 51 -3.45 -4.79 7.21
C LEU A 51 -2.06 -5.02 7.84
N LEU A 52 -1.13 -4.10 7.64
CA LEU A 52 0.19 -4.16 8.26
C LEU A 52 0.10 -4.16 9.79
N ALA A 53 -0.72 -3.29 10.36
CA ALA A 53 -0.92 -3.23 11.81
C ALA A 53 -1.52 -4.52 12.36
N LEU A 54 -2.54 -5.07 11.69
CA LEU A 54 -3.15 -6.34 12.07
C LEU A 54 -2.16 -7.51 11.99
N GLY A 55 -1.23 -7.46 11.05
CA GLY A 55 -0.17 -8.46 10.88
C GLY A 55 1.06 -8.26 11.78
N GLY A 56 1.02 -7.30 12.70
CA GLY A 56 2.15 -7.00 13.59
C GLY A 56 3.28 -6.20 12.92
N LYS A 57 3.04 -5.59 11.76
CA LYS A 57 3.98 -4.77 10.99
C LYS A 57 3.55 -3.31 10.90
N GLY A 58 2.89 -2.80 11.94
CA GLY A 58 2.36 -1.45 11.96
C GLY A 58 3.40 -0.33 11.92
N ASP A 59 4.67 -0.64 12.12
CA ASP A 59 5.79 0.29 12.00
C ASP A 59 6.25 0.51 10.54
N VAL A 60 5.84 -0.34 9.61
CA VAL A 60 6.17 -0.17 8.20
C VAL A 60 5.48 1.08 7.65
N PRO A 61 6.22 2.03 7.05
CA PRO A 61 5.63 3.24 6.51
C PRO A 61 4.82 2.96 5.25
N VAL A 62 3.67 3.63 5.14
CA VAL A 62 2.80 3.57 3.97
C VAL A 62 2.63 4.97 3.38
N TYR A 63 2.82 5.09 2.09
CA TYR A 63 2.82 6.36 1.36
C TYR A 63 1.69 6.40 0.34
N VAL A 64 0.98 7.51 0.33
CA VAL A 64 -0.06 7.80 -0.66
C VAL A 64 0.60 8.19 -1.97
N GLY A 65 0.40 7.39 -2.99
CA GLY A 65 0.98 7.63 -4.31
C GLY A 65 0.00 8.27 -5.30
N GLU A 66 0.34 8.17 -6.58
CA GLU A 66 -0.39 8.82 -7.65
C GLU A 66 -1.73 8.14 -7.96
N SER A 67 -2.77 8.95 -8.08
CA SER A 67 -4.12 8.47 -8.36
C SER A 67 -4.41 8.27 -9.84
N THR A 68 -3.72 9.01 -10.71
CA THR A 68 -3.93 8.98 -12.16
C THR A 68 -2.81 8.24 -12.87
N PRO A 69 -3.14 7.39 -13.87
CA PRO A 69 -2.12 6.71 -14.66
C PRO A 69 -1.36 7.71 -15.55
N LEU A 70 -0.14 7.35 -15.96
CA LEU A 70 0.68 8.15 -16.87
C LEU A 70 0.03 8.35 -18.24
N ARG A 71 -0.83 7.40 -18.67
CA ARG A 71 -1.62 7.51 -19.89
C ARG A 71 -3.09 7.70 -19.53
N ALA A 72 -3.62 8.88 -19.79
CA ALA A 72 -4.97 9.30 -19.45
C ALA A 72 -6.10 8.57 -20.20
N THR A 73 -5.79 7.66 -21.12
CA THR A 73 -6.78 6.98 -21.98
C THR A 73 -7.44 5.78 -21.31
N TYR A 74 -7.00 5.39 -20.13
CA TYR A 74 -7.56 4.24 -19.43
C TYR A 74 -8.41 4.71 -18.25
N VAL A 75 -9.72 4.75 -18.48
CA VAL A 75 -10.67 5.04 -17.40
C VAL A 75 -11.23 3.71 -16.92
N HIS A 76 -10.76 3.23 -15.81
CA HIS A 76 -11.42 2.14 -15.11
C HIS A 76 -12.61 2.71 -14.33
N THR A 77 -13.80 2.23 -14.64
CA THR A 77 -15.06 2.69 -14.05
C THR A 77 -15.53 1.85 -12.86
N ILE A 78 -14.68 1.00 -12.32
CA ILE A 78 -15.02 0.25 -11.11
C ILE A 78 -14.58 1.10 -9.91
N PRO A 79 -15.51 1.83 -9.29
CA PRO A 79 -15.14 2.56 -8.07
C PRO A 79 -14.76 1.55 -7.00
N LEU A 80 -13.68 1.85 -6.30
CA LEU A 80 -13.39 1.17 -5.06
C LEU A 80 -14.58 1.40 -4.14
N ASP A 81 -15.33 0.36 -3.87
CA ASP A 81 -16.51 0.51 -3.04
C ASP A 81 -16.10 0.50 -1.55
N ILE A 82 -15.48 1.61 -1.16
CA ILE A 82 -15.14 1.88 0.24
C ILE A 82 -16.41 1.86 1.10
N ASN A 83 -17.57 2.12 0.49
CA ASN A 83 -18.85 2.09 1.18
C ASN A 83 -19.29 0.67 1.58
N ARG A 84 -18.63 -0.37 1.08
CA ARG A 84 -18.87 -1.75 1.52
C ARG A 84 -18.12 -2.11 2.79
N LEU A 85 -17.11 -1.33 3.17
CA LEU A 85 -16.48 -1.50 4.47
C LEU A 85 -17.44 -0.97 5.55
N PRO A 86 -17.67 -1.71 6.63
CA PRO A 86 -18.46 -1.18 7.74
C PRO A 86 -17.92 0.17 8.17
N LYS A 87 -18.79 1.17 8.36
CA LYS A 87 -18.36 2.52 8.79
C LYS A 87 -17.55 2.52 10.09
N THR A 88 -17.79 1.55 10.94
CA THR A 88 -17.00 1.29 12.14
C THR A 88 -15.54 0.90 11.81
N TYR A 89 -15.31 0.34 10.64
CA TYR A 89 -13.98 0.01 10.16
C TYR A 89 -13.24 1.25 9.65
N GLU A 90 -13.96 2.21 9.07
CA GLU A 90 -13.35 3.45 8.58
C GLU A 90 -12.93 4.38 9.72
N GLU A 91 -13.74 4.49 10.78
CA GLU A 91 -13.49 5.44 11.86
C GLU A 91 -12.49 4.90 12.90
N ASP A 92 -12.59 3.63 13.27
CA ASP A 92 -11.80 3.07 14.38
C ASP A 92 -10.50 2.40 13.95
N VAL A 93 -10.45 1.85 12.75
CA VAL A 93 -9.27 1.09 12.27
C VAL A 93 -8.57 1.83 11.13
N PHE A 94 -9.30 2.20 10.08
CA PHE A 94 -8.70 2.86 8.91
C PHE A 94 -8.55 4.37 9.07
N GLY A 95 -9.46 5.03 9.81
CA GLY A 95 -9.44 6.48 10.00
C GLY A 95 -8.25 6.97 10.83
N ASN A 96 -7.73 6.14 11.72
CA ASN A 96 -6.58 6.45 12.56
C ASN A 96 -5.25 5.90 12.00
N ALA A 97 -5.28 5.25 10.85
CA ALA A 97 -4.06 4.77 10.21
C ALA A 97 -3.21 5.95 9.75
N VAL A 98 -2.03 6.07 10.32
CA VAL A 98 -1.07 7.12 9.95
C VAL A 98 -0.43 6.75 8.63
N VAL A 99 -0.69 7.57 7.61
CA VAL A 99 -0.11 7.43 6.28
C VAL A 99 0.66 8.69 5.91
N GLU A 100 1.61 8.55 5.01
CA GLU A 100 2.47 9.64 4.57
C GLU A 100 2.24 9.93 3.09
N TYR A 101 2.76 11.06 2.61
CA TYR A 101 2.60 11.50 1.23
C TYR A 101 3.97 11.50 0.52
N ASN A 102 3.97 11.83 -0.78
CA ASN A 102 5.18 11.88 -1.60
C ASN A 102 5.87 10.51 -1.75
N ALA A 103 5.11 9.53 -2.20
CA ALA A 103 5.57 8.15 -2.37
C ALA A 103 6.80 8.04 -3.28
N VAL A 104 6.84 8.80 -4.38
CA VAL A 104 7.98 8.78 -5.33
C VAL A 104 9.26 9.23 -4.64
N GLU A 105 9.21 10.31 -3.90
CA GLU A 105 10.36 10.83 -3.14
C GLU A 105 10.80 9.85 -2.06
N ALA A 106 9.84 9.25 -1.36
CA ALA A 106 10.11 8.25 -0.34
C ALA A 106 10.79 7.00 -0.91
N LEU A 107 10.31 6.51 -2.05
CA LEU A 107 10.92 5.38 -2.74
C LEU A 107 12.35 5.72 -3.19
N HIS A 108 12.55 6.89 -3.78
CA HIS A 108 13.88 7.34 -4.19
C HIS A 108 14.87 7.38 -2.99
N LYS A 109 14.42 7.91 -1.86
CA LYS A 109 15.19 7.95 -0.63
C LYS A 109 15.51 6.54 -0.10
N ALA A 110 14.53 5.64 -0.15
CA ALA A 110 14.72 4.25 0.26
C ALA A 110 15.76 3.55 -0.62
N LEU A 111 15.73 3.77 -1.93
CA LEU A 111 16.71 3.24 -2.87
C LEU A 111 18.14 3.69 -2.57
N ASN A 112 18.29 4.94 -2.14
CA ASN A 112 19.60 5.47 -1.76
C ASN A 112 20.07 4.96 -0.39
N THR A 113 19.13 4.64 0.50
CA THR A 113 19.43 4.15 1.85
C THR A 113 19.75 2.66 1.84
N TYR A 114 18.99 1.88 1.07
CA TYR A 114 19.13 0.43 0.99
C TYR A 114 19.68 0.04 -0.38
N GLN A 115 20.92 -0.40 -0.45
CA GLN A 115 21.58 -0.77 -1.72
C GLN A 115 20.99 -2.03 -2.37
N GLU A 116 20.26 -2.84 -1.60
CA GLU A 116 19.67 -4.09 -2.03
C GLU A 116 18.15 -4.10 -1.80
N ILE A 117 17.42 -3.22 -2.50
CA ILE A 117 15.97 -3.25 -2.51
C ILE A 117 15.47 -3.96 -3.75
N ASN A 118 14.60 -4.94 -3.57
CA ASN A 118 13.83 -5.55 -4.63
C ASN A 118 12.49 -4.83 -4.78
N HIS A 119 12.21 -4.39 -6.00
CA HIS A 119 10.96 -3.74 -6.34
C HIS A 119 9.96 -4.78 -6.82
N ASN A 120 8.84 -4.88 -6.12
CA ASN A 120 7.70 -5.63 -6.61
C ASN A 120 6.57 -4.64 -6.85
N VAL A 121 6.20 -4.48 -8.12
CA VAL A 121 5.03 -3.71 -8.53
C VAL A 121 3.89 -4.71 -8.70
N TYR A 122 2.88 -4.59 -7.84
CA TYR A 122 1.65 -5.36 -7.95
C TYR A 122 0.54 -4.43 -8.37
N THR A 123 0.07 -4.61 -9.55
CA THR A 123 -1.08 -3.87 -10.09
C THR A 123 -2.34 -4.73 -10.05
#